data_a0a608e7fa37616fcb56300f0f17bac7
#
_entry.id   a0a608e7fa37616fcb56300f0f17bac7
#
_cell.length_a   1.000
_cell.length_b   1.000
_cell.length_c   1.000
_cell.angle_alpha   90.00
_cell.angle_beta   90.00
_cell.angle_gamma   90.00
#
_symmetry.space_group_name_H-M   'P 1'
#
loop_
_entity.id
_entity.type
_entity.pdbx_description
1 polymer ?
#
loop_
_entity_poly.entity_id
_entity_poly.type
_entity_poly.pdbx_seq_one_letter_code
_entity_poly.pdbx_strand_id
1 'polypeptide(L)'
;GLGDVYKRQPKEWLDALTPLGTDENKKFIENAPYLIAIFEKKFSVSKNKKIKNYYVKESVGIATGILITCLHFSGLAMLTHTPSPMTFLNKILKRPSNEKPFVLLIVGRPDKDVKVPKFAKQKKKFEEITSIF
;
A
#
# COMPACT_ATOMS: atom_id res chain seq x y z
N GLY A 1 12.46 -6.23 -13.97
CA GLY A 1 12.41 -5.59 -12.65
C GLY A 1 11.13 -4.76 -12.48
N LEU A 2 10.95 -4.09 -11.35
CA LEU A 2 9.77 -3.23 -11.08
C LEU A 2 9.62 -2.11 -12.13
N GLY A 3 10.71 -1.58 -12.65
CA GLY A 3 10.72 -0.59 -13.72
C GLY A 3 10.11 -1.09 -15.02
N ASP A 4 10.34 -2.36 -15.38
CA ASP A 4 9.77 -2.94 -16.61
C ASP A 4 8.25 -3.09 -16.51
N VAL A 5 7.74 -3.44 -15.32
CA VAL A 5 6.29 -3.54 -15.08
C VAL A 5 5.65 -2.16 -15.14
N TYR A 6 6.28 -1.14 -14.59
CA TYR A 6 5.82 0.25 -14.65
C TYR A 6 5.69 0.71 -16.11
N LYS A 7 6.73 0.51 -16.94
CA LYS A 7 6.76 0.92 -18.35
C LYS A 7 5.73 0.21 -19.23
N ARG A 8 5.24 -0.96 -18.81
CA ARG A 8 4.20 -1.73 -19.55
C ARG A 8 2.77 -1.31 -19.19
N GLN A 9 2.58 -0.34 -18.30
CA GLN A 9 1.25 0.16 -17.96
C GLN A 9 0.66 0.98 -19.10
N PRO A 10 -0.68 1.04 -19.24
CA PRO A 10 -1.35 1.90 -20.22
C PRO A 10 -0.91 3.35 -20.09
N LYS A 11 -0.79 4.03 -21.23
CA LYS A 11 -0.36 5.44 -21.27
C LYS A 11 -1.23 6.33 -20.40
N GLU A 12 -2.54 6.16 -20.46
CA GLU A 12 -3.52 6.90 -19.63
C GLU A 12 -3.21 6.79 -18.13
N TRP A 13 -2.80 5.61 -17.68
CA TRP A 13 -2.40 5.39 -16.29
C TRP A 13 -1.10 6.12 -15.94
N LEU A 14 -0.11 6.09 -16.84
CA LEU A 14 1.16 6.80 -16.66
C LEU A 14 0.94 8.32 -16.63
N ASP A 15 0.10 8.84 -17.54
CA ASP A 15 -0.25 10.24 -17.63
C ASP A 15 -0.97 10.72 -16.35
N ALA A 16 -1.83 9.88 -15.76
CA ALA A 16 -2.49 10.17 -14.49
C ALA A 16 -1.52 10.24 -13.29
N LEU A 17 -0.38 9.56 -13.36
CA LEU A 17 0.64 9.59 -12.31
C LEU A 17 1.63 10.75 -12.44
N THR A 18 1.80 11.31 -13.64
CA THR A 18 2.74 12.41 -13.90
C THR A 18 2.55 13.59 -12.96
N PRO A 19 1.32 14.09 -12.70
CA PRO A 19 1.10 15.21 -11.77
C PRO A 19 1.47 14.90 -10.31
N LEU A 20 1.58 13.61 -9.96
CA LEU A 20 1.98 13.14 -8.63
C LEU A 20 3.50 13.04 -8.49
N GLY A 21 4.26 13.25 -9.58
CA GLY A 21 5.72 13.19 -9.57
C GLY A 21 6.26 11.79 -9.27
N THR A 22 5.53 10.73 -9.65
CA THR A 22 5.98 9.35 -9.46
C THR A 22 6.41 8.71 -10.78
N ASP A 23 7.51 7.99 -10.76
CA ASP A 23 8.14 7.31 -11.90
C ASP A 23 8.59 5.88 -11.52
N GLU A 24 9.37 5.24 -12.40
CA GLU A 24 9.95 3.93 -12.12
C GLU A 24 11.03 3.93 -11.03
N ASN A 25 11.61 5.09 -10.70
CA ASN A 25 12.66 5.23 -9.70
C ASN A 25 12.03 5.37 -8.30
N LYS A 26 12.16 4.35 -7.50
CA LYS A 26 11.56 4.27 -6.16
C LYS A 26 12.63 4.39 -5.05
N LYS A 27 13.55 5.35 -5.17
CA LYS A 27 14.63 5.58 -4.20
C LYS A 27 14.14 5.72 -2.77
N PHE A 28 12.92 6.21 -2.58
CA PHE A 28 12.30 6.32 -1.27
C PHE A 28 12.12 4.98 -0.56
N ILE A 29 12.03 3.86 -1.29
CA ILE A 29 11.96 2.51 -0.69
C ILE A 29 13.30 2.16 -0.03
N GLU A 30 14.42 2.57 -0.62
CA GLU A 30 15.76 2.31 -0.09
C GLU A 30 16.12 3.24 1.07
N ASN A 31 15.60 4.46 1.04
CA ASN A 31 15.88 5.50 2.04
C ASN A 31 14.99 5.39 3.28
N ALA A 32 13.82 4.77 3.17
CA ALA A 32 12.90 4.67 4.28
C ALA A 32 13.43 3.74 5.38
N PRO A 33 13.40 4.16 6.66
CA PRO A 33 13.91 3.34 7.76
C PRO A 33 13.06 2.10 8.02
N TYR A 34 11.78 2.09 7.64
CA TYR A 34 10.88 0.96 7.85
C TYR A 34 10.01 0.67 6.64
N LEU A 35 9.90 -0.62 6.33
CA LEU A 35 8.97 -1.18 5.36
C LEU A 35 8.04 -2.15 6.08
N ILE A 36 6.76 -1.82 6.17
CA ILE A 36 5.75 -2.66 6.82
C ILE A 36 4.97 -3.39 5.74
N ALA A 37 5.24 -4.68 5.57
CA ALA A 37 4.50 -5.51 4.62
C ALA A 37 3.27 -6.12 5.31
N ILE A 38 2.10 -5.81 4.80
CA ILE A 38 0.82 -6.28 5.31
C ILE A 38 0.34 -7.43 4.43
N PHE A 39 -0.09 -8.52 5.08
CA PHE A 39 -0.56 -9.73 4.42
C PHE A 39 -1.99 -10.08 4.83
N GLU A 40 -2.76 -10.51 3.87
CA GLU A 40 -4.07 -11.12 4.11
C GLU A 40 -3.93 -12.63 4.30
N LYS A 41 -4.47 -13.18 5.38
CA LYS A 41 -4.46 -14.62 5.65
C LYS A 41 -5.75 -15.26 5.12
N LYS A 42 -5.64 -15.92 3.97
CA LYS A 42 -6.80 -16.46 3.24
C LYS A 42 -7.49 -17.63 3.96
N PHE A 43 -6.70 -18.46 4.62
CA PHE A 43 -7.21 -19.59 5.38
C PHE A 43 -6.28 -19.92 6.56
N SER A 44 -6.86 -20.50 7.58
CA SER A 44 -6.14 -21.05 8.72
C SER A 44 -6.01 -22.57 8.57
N VAL A 45 -5.08 -23.18 9.31
CA VAL A 45 -4.95 -24.63 9.37
C VAL A 45 -5.14 -25.06 10.82
N SER A 46 -6.12 -25.94 11.07
CA SER A 46 -6.38 -26.52 12.38
C SER A 46 -6.62 -28.03 12.23
N LYS A 47 -5.92 -28.83 13.02
CA LYS A 47 -6.01 -30.30 12.96
C LYS A 47 -5.89 -30.85 11.53
N ASN A 48 -4.92 -30.34 10.75
CA ASN A 48 -4.68 -30.68 9.33
C ASN A 48 -5.83 -30.34 8.36
N LYS A 49 -6.83 -29.57 8.79
CA LYS A 49 -7.90 -29.09 7.92
C LYS A 49 -7.73 -27.62 7.60
N LYS A 50 -7.94 -27.25 6.33
CA LYS A 50 -7.99 -25.85 5.90
C LYS A 50 -9.35 -25.28 6.28
N ILE A 51 -9.33 -24.16 7.01
CA ILE A 51 -10.49 -23.38 7.40
C ILE A 51 -10.43 -22.06 6.66
N LYS A 52 -11.41 -21.79 5.79
CA LYS A 52 -11.49 -20.52 5.06
C LYS A 52 -11.74 -19.37 6.04
N ASN A 53 -10.97 -18.30 5.90
CA ASN A 53 -11.24 -17.05 6.61
C ASN A 53 -12.18 -16.18 5.76
N TYR A 54 -13.15 -15.54 6.40
CA TYR A 54 -14.12 -14.66 5.76
C TYR A 54 -13.76 -13.20 6.01
N TYR A 55 -14.24 -12.31 5.14
CA TYR A 55 -14.03 -10.85 5.23
C TYR A 55 -12.54 -10.45 5.34
N VAL A 56 -11.69 -11.19 4.66
CA VAL A 56 -10.22 -11.06 4.81
C VAL A 56 -9.74 -9.71 4.34
N LYS A 57 -10.18 -9.28 3.15
CA LYS A 57 -9.78 -7.98 2.58
C LYS A 57 -10.33 -6.81 3.39
N GLU A 58 -11.58 -6.91 3.76
CA GLU A 58 -12.28 -5.89 4.55
C GLU A 58 -11.59 -5.69 5.91
N SER A 59 -11.33 -6.79 6.62
CA SER A 59 -10.65 -6.76 7.91
C SER A 59 -9.23 -6.19 7.81
N VAL A 60 -8.46 -6.64 6.83
CA VAL A 60 -7.08 -6.16 6.62
C VAL A 60 -7.08 -4.69 6.16
N GLY A 61 -8.05 -4.29 5.33
CA GLY A 61 -8.22 -2.90 4.89
C GLY A 61 -8.51 -1.97 6.06
N ILE A 62 -9.45 -2.35 6.94
CA ILE A 62 -9.78 -1.58 8.16
C ILE A 62 -8.55 -1.48 9.06
N ALA A 63 -7.88 -2.60 9.35
CA ALA A 63 -6.68 -2.61 10.18
C ALA A 63 -5.55 -1.75 9.59
N THR A 64 -5.38 -1.77 8.28
CA THR A 64 -4.41 -0.95 7.57
C THR A 64 -4.73 0.54 7.71
N GLY A 65 -6.00 0.92 7.56
CA GLY A 65 -6.45 2.31 7.73
C GLY A 65 -6.19 2.83 9.15
N ILE A 66 -6.48 2.01 10.17
CA ILE A 66 -6.19 2.34 11.56
C ILE A 66 -4.67 2.51 11.78
N LEU A 67 -3.86 1.59 11.26
CA LEU A 67 -2.41 1.69 11.36
C LEU A 67 -1.87 2.97 10.72
N ILE A 68 -2.33 3.31 9.51
CA ILE A 68 -1.97 4.55 8.81
C ILE A 68 -2.30 5.78 9.68
N THR A 69 -3.48 5.79 10.26
CA THR A 69 -3.93 6.86 11.15
C THR A 69 -3.01 6.99 12.37
N CYS A 70 -2.70 5.87 13.03
CA CYS A 70 -1.79 5.86 14.19
C CYS A 70 -0.38 6.35 13.83
N LEU A 71 0.17 5.90 12.70
CA LEU A 71 1.48 6.36 12.22
C LEU A 71 1.49 7.87 11.96
N HIS A 72 0.43 8.38 11.33
CA HIS A 72 0.29 9.82 11.09
C HIS A 72 0.24 10.63 12.38
N PHE A 73 -0.58 10.25 13.35
CA PHE A 73 -0.66 10.93 14.65
C PHE A 73 0.64 10.80 15.47
N SER A 74 1.44 9.80 15.20
CA SER A 74 2.79 9.66 15.77
C SER A 74 3.84 10.55 15.10
N GLY A 75 3.45 11.40 14.15
CA GLY A 75 4.37 12.30 13.44
C GLY A 75 5.21 11.62 12.37
N LEU A 76 4.81 10.43 11.92
CA LEU A 76 5.48 9.70 10.85
C LEU A 76 4.82 9.97 9.50
N ALA A 77 5.64 10.02 8.47
CA ALA A 77 5.19 10.00 7.08
C ALA A 77 5.14 8.57 6.57
N MET A 78 4.13 8.25 5.76
CA MET A 78 4.05 6.95 5.12
C MET A 78 3.49 7.06 3.71
N LEU A 79 3.87 6.08 2.88
CA LEU A 79 3.35 5.89 1.54
C LEU A 79 2.84 4.46 1.40
N THR A 80 1.61 4.31 0.90
CA THR A 80 1.09 3.00 0.48
C THR A 80 1.68 2.63 -0.88
N HIS A 81 2.21 1.42 -0.99
CA HIS A 81 2.83 0.93 -2.22
C HIS A 81 2.37 -0.49 -2.53
N THR A 82 1.91 -0.71 -3.75
CA THR A 82 1.44 -2.01 -4.24
C THR A 82 2.23 -2.40 -5.49
N PRO A 83 3.50 -2.81 -5.34
CA PRO A 83 4.32 -3.23 -6.48
C PRO A 83 3.71 -4.47 -7.14
N SER A 84 3.64 -4.49 -8.47
CA SER A 84 3.13 -5.65 -9.21
C SER A 84 4.27 -6.40 -9.91
N PRO A 85 4.33 -7.73 -9.78
CA PRO A 85 3.57 -8.60 -8.88
C PRO A 85 4.10 -8.54 -7.44
N MET A 86 3.21 -8.56 -6.43
CA MET A 86 3.64 -8.50 -5.01
C MET A 86 4.12 -9.84 -4.43
N THR A 87 3.96 -10.93 -5.16
CA THR A 87 4.29 -12.29 -4.67
C THR A 87 5.76 -12.50 -4.31
N PHE A 88 6.67 -11.66 -4.79
CA PHE A 88 8.07 -11.69 -4.38
C PHE A 88 8.24 -11.45 -2.87
N LEU A 89 7.33 -10.71 -2.23
CA LEU A 89 7.35 -10.46 -0.79
C LEU A 89 7.20 -11.75 0.01
N ASN A 90 6.41 -12.73 -0.48
CA ASN A 90 6.33 -14.02 0.19
C ASN A 90 7.68 -14.72 0.25
N LYS A 91 8.47 -14.64 -0.84
CA LYS A 91 9.79 -15.26 -0.92
C LYS A 91 10.79 -14.55 0.00
N ILE A 92 10.88 -13.22 -0.10
CA ILE A 92 11.84 -12.41 0.68
C ILE A 92 11.56 -12.55 2.18
N LEU A 93 10.29 -12.45 2.57
CA LEU A 93 9.87 -12.45 3.97
C LEU A 93 9.53 -13.86 4.49
N LYS A 94 9.79 -14.90 3.68
CA LYS A 94 9.53 -16.32 4.03
C LYS A 94 8.10 -16.53 4.56
N ARG A 95 7.11 -15.89 3.92
CA ARG A 95 5.71 -16.02 4.33
C ARG A 95 5.06 -17.24 3.72
N PRO A 96 4.17 -17.92 4.46
CA PRO A 96 3.51 -19.13 4.00
C PRO A 96 2.52 -18.85 2.86
N SER A 97 2.16 -19.90 2.12
CA SER A 97 1.29 -19.81 0.94
C SER A 97 -0.16 -19.39 1.22
N ASN A 98 -0.60 -19.48 2.48
CA ASN A 98 -1.91 -19.00 2.90
C ASN A 98 -1.95 -17.50 3.20
N GLU A 99 -0.80 -16.83 3.15
CA GLU A 99 -0.68 -15.38 3.29
C GLU A 99 -0.41 -14.74 1.94
N LYS A 100 -1.22 -13.75 1.57
CA LYS A 100 -1.08 -12.99 0.34
C LYS A 100 -0.71 -11.54 0.66
N PRO A 101 0.30 -10.97 0.01
CA PRO A 101 0.61 -9.56 0.19
C PRO A 101 -0.59 -8.67 -0.16
N PHE A 102 -0.91 -7.74 0.72
CA PHE A 102 -2.00 -6.78 0.56
C PHE A 102 -1.48 -5.39 0.18
N VAL A 103 -0.60 -4.84 1.00
CA VAL A 103 0.04 -3.54 0.76
C VAL A 103 1.38 -3.46 1.50
N LEU A 104 2.30 -2.68 0.95
CA LEU A 104 3.54 -2.30 1.59
C LEU A 104 3.41 -0.84 2.05
N LEU A 105 3.62 -0.57 3.33
CA LEU A 105 3.74 0.78 3.86
C LEU A 105 5.22 1.14 3.97
N ILE A 106 5.59 2.23 3.34
CA ILE A 106 6.94 2.79 3.40
C ILE A 106 6.88 3.90 4.42
N VAL A 107 7.58 3.74 5.55
CA VAL A 107 7.40 4.57 6.73
C VAL A 107 8.71 5.24 7.12
N GLY A 108 8.66 6.52 7.45
CA GLY A 108 9.81 7.29 7.90
C GLY A 108 9.42 8.59 8.57
N ARG A 109 10.39 9.37 8.97
CA ARG A 109 10.14 10.75 9.39
C ARG A 109 9.97 11.63 8.16
N PRO A 110 9.06 12.61 8.16
CA PRO A 110 8.95 13.56 7.06
C PRO A 110 10.24 14.36 6.94
N ASP A 111 10.68 14.57 5.70
CA ASP A 111 11.80 15.47 5.42
C ASP A 111 11.41 16.91 5.79
N LYS A 112 12.42 17.73 6.16
CA LYS A 112 12.22 19.16 6.46
C LYS A 112 11.69 19.93 5.25
N ASP A 113 12.13 19.54 4.05
CA ASP A 113 11.78 20.18 2.78
C ASP A 113 10.74 19.38 1.98
N VAL A 114 9.93 18.55 2.65
CA VAL A 114 8.93 17.72 1.98
C VAL A 114 7.94 18.57 1.18
N LYS A 115 7.85 18.28 -0.11
CA LYS A 115 6.87 18.90 -1.01
C LYS A 115 5.79 17.88 -1.35
N VAL A 116 4.57 18.17 -0.91
CA VAL A 116 3.40 17.38 -1.29
C VAL A 116 2.82 17.95 -2.59
N PRO A 117 2.69 17.16 -3.66
CA PRO A 117 2.12 17.61 -4.91
C PRO A 117 0.73 18.23 -4.71
N LYS A 118 0.43 19.30 -5.45
CA LYS A 118 -0.87 20.01 -5.33
C LYS A 118 -2.05 19.07 -5.53
N PHE A 119 -1.96 18.15 -6.49
CA PHE A 119 -3.01 17.17 -6.78
C PHE A 119 -3.26 16.18 -5.62
N ALA A 120 -2.24 15.83 -4.85
CA ALA A 120 -2.42 14.97 -3.68
C ALA A 120 -3.23 15.64 -2.55
N LYS A 121 -3.30 16.97 -2.56
CA LYS A 121 -4.10 17.76 -1.61
C LYS A 121 -5.57 17.95 -2.06
N GLN A 122 -5.86 17.69 -3.34
CA GLN A 122 -7.23 17.80 -3.86
C GLN A 122 -8.04 16.60 -3.36
N LYS A 123 -9.15 16.89 -2.70
CA LYS A 123 -10.10 15.90 -2.21
C LYS A 123 -11.46 16.16 -2.83
N LYS A 124 -12.19 15.09 -3.06
CA LYS A 124 -13.61 15.19 -3.45
C LYS A 124 -14.38 15.91 -2.35
N LYS A 125 -15.39 16.67 -2.72
CA LYS A 125 -16.30 17.29 -1.75
C LYS A 125 -17.13 16.21 -1.05
N PHE A 126 -17.63 16.53 0.12
CA PHE A 126 -18.43 15.60 0.91
C PHE A 126 -19.63 15.05 0.13
N GLU A 127 -20.31 15.93 -0.61
CA GLU A 127 -21.49 15.61 -1.41
C GLU A 127 -21.17 14.69 -2.61
N GLU A 128 -19.91 14.65 -3.06
CA GLU A 128 -19.49 13.76 -4.16
C GLU A 128 -19.22 12.33 -3.70
N ILE A 129 -19.09 12.11 -2.38
CA ILE A 129 -18.73 10.81 -1.78
C ILE A 129 -19.79 10.29 -0.80
N THR A 130 -20.85 11.07 -0.55
CA THR A 130 -21.87 10.75 0.45
C THR A 130 -23.25 11.02 -0.10
N SER A 131 -24.20 10.17 0.22
CA SER A 131 -25.64 10.39 0.02
C SER A 131 -26.33 10.34 1.39
N ILE A 132 -27.17 11.35 1.64
CA ILE A 132 -27.97 11.43 2.87
C ILE A 132 -29.42 11.21 2.46
N PHE A 133 -30.10 10.26 3.09
CA PHE A 133 -31.48 9.89 2.82
C PHE A 133 -32.37 10.33 3.99
#